data_21b96749d61e234707d070b8833ec7a0
#
_entry.id   21b96749d61e234707d070b8833ec7a0
#
_cell.length_a   1.000
_cell.length_b   1.000
_cell.length_c   1.000
_cell.angle_alpha   90.00
_cell.angle_beta   90.00
_cell.angle_gamma   90.00
#
_symmetry.space_group_name_H-M   'P 1'
#
loop_
_entity.id
_entity.type
_entity.pdbx_description
1 polymer ?
#
loop_
_entity_poly.entity_id
_entity_poly.type
_entity_poly.pdbx_seq_one_letter_code
_entity_poly.pdbx_strand_id
1 'polypeptide(L)'
;MPDNLNKSNLIFQSMMYVSFIIKKKYRVDETAKKMEISKDSLYRYIRGESIIPPDRIAALIRATEDIEYLEFFCEAVNYVPIPKIKGKHTTEMMAQMIKVMQSAIETSGKEE
;
A
#
# COMPACT_ATOMS: atom_id res chain seq x y z
N MET A 1 10.60 1.60 -19.73
CA MET A 1 9.52 1.24 -18.90
C MET A 1 9.90 0.52 -17.62
N PRO A 2 10.58 -0.57 -17.69
CA PRO A 2 10.98 -1.28 -16.48
C PRO A 2 11.76 -0.42 -15.48
N ASP A 3 12.50 0.56 -15.95
CA ASP A 3 13.34 1.39 -15.07
C ASP A 3 12.54 2.16 -14.02
N ASN A 4 11.40 2.73 -14.43
CA ASN A 4 10.58 3.48 -13.48
C ASN A 4 9.93 2.55 -12.46
N LEU A 5 9.49 1.39 -12.91
CA LEU A 5 8.86 0.41 -12.05
C LEU A 5 9.86 -0.16 -11.04
N ASN A 6 11.07 -0.46 -11.50
CA ASN A 6 12.12 -0.97 -10.63
C ASN A 6 12.54 0.07 -9.59
N LYS A 7 12.59 1.34 -10.00
CA LYS A 7 12.91 2.43 -9.10
C LYS A 7 11.86 2.54 -7.99
N SER A 8 10.60 2.47 -8.36
CA SER A 8 9.52 2.53 -7.39
C SER A 8 9.57 1.36 -6.42
N ASN A 9 9.87 0.17 -6.93
CA ASN A 9 10.00 -1.01 -6.10
C ASN A 9 11.16 -0.90 -5.11
N LEU A 10 12.28 -0.36 -5.56
CA LEU A 10 13.44 -0.17 -4.69
C LEU A 10 13.16 0.84 -3.59
N ILE A 11 12.45 1.91 -3.92
CA ILE A 11 12.06 2.89 -2.91
C ILE A 11 11.10 2.27 -1.92
N PHE A 12 10.13 1.50 -2.43
CA PHE A 12 9.16 0.80 -1.57
C PHE A 12 9.88 -0.16 -0.62
N GLN A 13 10.84 -0.92 -1.14
CA GLN A 13 11.59 -1.87 -0.33
C GLN A 13 12.50 -1.17 0.68
N SER A 14 12.98 0.03 0.36
CA SER A 14 13.71 0.85 1.33
C SER A 14 12.79 1.28 2.47
N MET A 15 11.54 1.59 2.17
CA MET A 15 10.54 1.89 3.21
C MET A 15 10.33 0.67 4.10
N MET A 16 10.31 -0.52 3.52
CA MET A 16 10.21 -1.77 4.28
C MET A 16 11.39 -1.92 5.23
N TYR A 17 12.60 -1.68 4.73
CA TYR A 17 13.80 -1.78 5.56
C TYR A 17 13.70 -0.84 6.76
N VAL A 18 13.28 0.39 6.54
CA VAL A 18 13.11 1.36 7.63
C VAL A 18 12.07 0.86 8.63
N SER A 19 10.93 0.39 8.15
CA SER A 19 9.83 -0.05 9.03
C SER A 19 10.17 -1.29 9.83
N PHE A 20 10.83 -2.27 9.20
CA PHE A 20 11.10 -3.56 9.85
C PHE A 20 12.40 -3.58 10.62
N ILE A 21 13.45 -2.98 10.09
CA ILE A 21 14.80 -3.12 10.66
C ILE A 21 15.16 -1.93 11.53
N ILE A 22 14.97 -0.73 11.01
CA ILE A 22 15.39 0.48 11.73
C ILE A 22 14.42 0.85 12.83
N LYS A 23 13.16 1.03 12.49
CA LYS A 23 12.13 1.42 13.45
C LYS A 23 11.52 0.26 14.20
N LYS A 24 11.70 -0.95 13.69
CA LYS A 24 11.14 -2.16 14.27
C LYS A 24 9.64 -2.03 14.54
N LYS A 25 8.97 -1.37 13.61
CA LYS A 25 7.54 -1.13 13.70
C LYS A 25 6.73 -2.42 13.53
N TYR A 26 7.24 -3.32 12.70
CA TYR A 26 6.59 -4.61 12.46
C TYR A 26 7.59 -5.74 12.67
N ARG A 27 7.06 -6.90 13.05
CA ARG A 27 7.88 -8.10 13.21
C ARG A 27 7.85 -8.90 11.92
N VAL A 28 9.03 -9.30 11.47
CA VAL A 28 9.16 -10.03 10.21
C VAL A 28 8.44 -11.37 10.25
N ASP A 29 8.60 -12.12 11.33
CA ASP A 29 7.98 -13.44 11.46
C ASP A 29 6.45 -13.36 11.42
N GLU A 30 5.86 -12.43 12.14
CA GLU A 30 4.42 -12.25 12.16
C GLU A 30 3.87 -11.78 10.82
N THR A 31 4.58 -10.84 10.21
CA THR A 31 4.16 -10.29 8.92
C THR A 31 4.22 -11.34 7.83
N ALA A 32 5.32 -12.10 7.80
CA ALA A 32 5.46 -13.18 6.81
C ALA A 32 4.34 -14.20 6.94
N LYS A 33 3.97 -14.53 8.17
CA LYS A 33 2.88 -15.45 8.43
C LYS A 33 1.56 -14.92 7.87
N LYS A 34 1.29 -13.64 8.09
CA LYS A 34 0.07 -13.01 7.57
C LYS A 34 0.07 -12.94 6.05
N MET A 35 1.23 -12.78 5.45
CA MET A 35 1.37 -12.75 3.99
C MET A 35 1.39 -14.16 3.38
N GLU A 36 1.45 -15.18 4.22
CA GLU A 36 1.55 -16.58 3.78
C GLU A 36 2.79 -16.83 2.93
N ILE A 37 3.90 -16.23 3.34
CA ILE A 37 5.19 -16.47 2.70
C ILE A 37 6.21 -16.85 3.76
N SER A 38 7.37 -17.33 3.32
CA SER A 38 8.43 -17.66 4.27
C SER A 38 9.07 -16.40 4.80
N LYS A 39 9.56 -16.49 6.02
CA LYS A 39 10.29 -15.41 6.67
C LYS A 39 11.52 -15.02 5.83
N ASP A 40 12.14 -16.01 5.23
CA ASP A 40 13.31 -15.83 4.37
C ASP A 40 12.96 -14.98 3.15
N SER A 41 11.83 -15.26 2.52
CA SER A 41 11.36 -14.47 1.38
C SER A 41 11.15 -13.03 1.77
N LEU A 42 10.51 -12.79 2.92
CA LEU A 42 10.26 -11.43 3.37
C LEU A 42 11.58 -10.69 3.64
N TYR A 43 12.56 -11.35 4.26
CA TYR A 43 13.87 -10.74 4.50
C TYR A 43 14.56 -10.36 3.20
N ARG A 44 14.43 -11.19 2.15
CA ARG A 44 15.03 -10.88 0.85
C ARG A 44 14.43 -9.61 0.25
N TYR A 45 13.13 -9.43 0.40
CA TYR A 45 12.49 -8.20 -0.06
C TYR A 45 12.95 -7.00 0.76
N ILE A 46 13.02 -7.15 2.07
CA ILE A 46 13.45 -6.07 2.96
C ILE A 46 14.87 -5.61 2.64
N ARG A 47 15.75 -6.55 2.32
CA ARG A 47 17.14 -6.24 1.98
C ARG A 47 17.33 -5.81 0.54
N GLY A 48 16.32 -5.89 -0.28
CA GLY A 48 16.43 -5.57 -1.70
C GLY A 48 17.14 -6.63 -2.52
N GLU A 49 17.27 -7.84 -2.00
CA GLU A 49 17.91 -8.95 -2.71
C GLU A 49 17.01 -9.53 -3.79
N SER A 50 15.72 -9.37 -3.64
CA SER A 50 14.73 -9.78 -4.62
C SER A 50 13.71 -8.69 -4.77
N ILE A 51 13.20 -8.49 -5.97
CA ILE A 51 12.16 -7.51 -6.21
C ILE A 51 10.82 -8.08 -5.76
N ILE A 52 10.11 -7.34 -4.93
CA ILE A 52 8.83 -7.78 -4.43
C ILE A 52 7.77 -7.67 -5.53
N PRO A 53 7.08 -8.76 -5.87
CA PRO A 53 6.05 -8.72 -6.91
C PRO A 53 4.77 -8.01 -6.43
N PRO A 54 3.96 -7.50 -7.37
CA PRO A 54 2.76 -6.73 -7.01
C PRO A 54 1.79 -7.46 -6.08
N ASP A 55 1.61 -8.76 -6.26
CA ASP A 55 0.71 -9.52 -5.40
C ASP A 55 1.21 -9.56 -3.95
N ARG A 56 2.53 -9.58 -3.76
CA ARG A 56 3.11 -9.56 -2.42
C ARG A 56 3.17 -8.17 -1.83
N ILE A 57 3.23 -7.13 -2.68
CA ILE A 57 3.06 -5.76 -2.21
C ILE A 57 1.66 -5.62 -1.61
N ALA A 58 0.66 -6.11 -2.31
CA ALA A 58 -0.71 -6.08 -1.82
C ALA A 58 -0.85 -6.87 -0.51
N ALA A 59 -0.22 -8.03 -0.44
CA ALA A 59 -0.25 -8.85 0.77
C ALA A 59 0.41 -8.13 1.95
N LEU A 60 1.52 -7.44 1.69
CA LEU A 60 2.21 -6.68 2.74
C LEU A 60 1.33 -5.55 3.26
N ILE A 61 0.70 -4.82 2.36
CA ILE A 61 -0.18 -3.73 2.75
C ILE A 61 -1.33 -4.26 3.61
N ARG A 62 -1.92 -5.39 3.22
CA ARG A 62 -2.99 -6.01 4.00
C ARG A 62 -2.50 -6.50 5.35
N ALA A 63 -1.29 -7.03 5.41
CA ALA A 63 -0.74 -7.60 6.63
C ALA A 63 -0.38 -6.52 7.65
N THR A 64 0.17 -5.41 7.19
CA THR A 64 0.62 -4.32 8.07
C THR A 64 -0.45 -3.26 8.28
N GLU A 65 -1.40 -3.15 7.37
CA GLU A 65 -2.41 -2.10 7.35
C GLU A 65 -1.77 -0.71 7.43
N ASP A 66 -0.59 -0.57 6.86
CA ASP A 66 0.17 0.67 6.88
C ASP A 66 -0.25 1.56 5.74
N ILE A 67 -0.85 2.67 6.08
CA ILE A 67 -1.37 3.61 5.09
C ILE A 67 -0.24 4.24 4.25
N GLU A 68 0.94 4.38 4.81
CA GLU A 68 2.06 4.93 4.08
C GLU A 68 2.48 4.04 2.91
N TYR A 69 2.46 2.73 3.11
CA TYR A 69 2.73 1.79 2.03
C TYR A 69 1.68 1.90 0.95
N LEU A 70 0.42 1.97 1.36
CA LEU A 70 -0.68 2.06 0.41
C LEU A 70 -0.61 3.36 -0.38
N GLU A 71 -0.37 4.47 0.29
CA GLU A 71 -0.26 5.77 -0.35
C GLU A 71 0.89 5.80 -1.36
N PHE A 72 2.04 5.26 -0.96
CA PHE A 72 3.18 5.19 -1.86
C PHE A 72 2.87 4.35 -3.10
N PHE A 73 2.27 3.19 -2.90
CA PHE A 73 1.93 2.30 -4.01
C PHE A 73 0.93 2.96 -4.96
N CYS A 74 -0.10 3.58 -4.42
CA CYS A 74 -1.11 4.26 -5.23
C CYS A 74 -0.51 5.43 -6.00
N GLU A 75 0.40 6.17 -5.37
CA GLU A 75 1.08 7.27 -6.02
C GLU A 75 1.94 6.78 -7.18
N ALA A 76 2.64 5.67 -6.98
CA ALA A 76 3.49 5.08 -8.01
C ALA A 76 2.70 4.63 -9.24
N VAL A 77 1.46 4.21 -9.06
CA VAL A 77 0.59 3.81 -10.16
C VAL A 77 -0.42 4.88 -10.54
N ASN A 78 -0.31 6.06 -9.93
CA ASN A 78 -1.13 7.23 -10.26
C ASN A 78 -2.60 7.07 -9.89
N TYR A 79 -2.88 6.44 -8.76
CA TYR A 79 -4.23 6.28 -8.23
C TYR A 79 -4.33 6.84 -6.83
N VAL A 80 -5.54 7.19 -6.45
CA VAL A 80 -5.82 7.65 -5.09
C VAL A 80 -6.39 6.47 -4.30
N PRO A 81 -5.85 6.20 -3.10
CA PRO A 81 -6.38 5.09 -2.30
C PRO A 81 -7.77 5.40 -1.76
N ILE A 82 -8.65 4.42 -1.89
CA ILE A 82 -9.98 4.51 -1.33
C ILE A 82 -10.08 3.42 -0.26
N PRO A 83 -10.25 3.78 1.01
CA PRO A 83 -10.30 2.79 2.08
C PRO A 83 -11.44 1.81 1.87
N LYS A 84 -11.13 0.54 2.00
CA LYS A 84 -12.14 -0.49 2.01
C LYS A 84 -12.53 -0.73 3.44
N ILE A 85 -13.79 -0.53 3.74
CA ILE A 85 -14.29 -0.71 5.08
C ILE A 85 -14.63 -2.17 5.29
N LYS A 86 -13.95 -2.80 6.24
CA LYS A 86 -14.18 -4.19 6.54
C LYS A 86 -15.49 -4.38 7.28
N GLY A 87 -16.15 -5.47 6.98
CA GLY A 87 -17.37 -5.83 7.66
C GLY A 87 -18.57 -5.18 7.03
N LYS A 88 -19.15 -4.27 7.73
CA LYS A 88 -20.35 -3.63 7.21
C LYS A 88 -20.02 -2.42 6.39
N HIS A 89 -19.60 -2.65 5.16
CA HIS A 89 -19.65 -1.53 4.30
C HIS A 89 -21.08 -1.42 3.90
N THR A 90 -21.71 -0.50 4.42
CA THR A 90 -23.08 -0.29 4.12
C THR A 90 -23.17 0.54 2.85
N THR A 91 -24.29 0.41 2.18
CA THR A 91 -24.62 1.26 1.06
C THR A 91 -24.50 2.72 1.45
N GLU A 92 -24.81 3.02 2.69
CA GLU A 92 -24.68 4.35 3.24
C GLU A 92 -23.29 4.92 3.16
N MET A 93 -22.29 4.13 3.55
CA MET A 93 -20.91 4.60 3.54
C MET A 93 -20.41 4.79 2.12
N MET A 94 -20.81 3.89 1.23
CA MET A 94 -20.46 4.06 -0.18
C MET A 94 -21.10 5.31 -0.75
N ALA A 95 -22.35 5.58 -0.38
CA ALA A 95 -23.03 6.77 -0.81
C ALA A 95 -22.34 8.04 -0.31
N GLN A 96 -21.83 8.01 0.92
CA GLN A 96 -21.10 9.14 1.48
C GLN A 96 -19.80 9.38 0.73
N MET A 97 -19.09 8.30 0.40
CA MET A 97 -17.84 8.42 -0.37
C MET A 97 -18.10 9.02 -1.74
N ILE A 98 -19.14 8.56 -2.41
CA ILE A 98 -19.53 9.10 -3.72
C ILE A 98 -19.87 10.57 -3.59
N LYS A 99 -20.59 10.93 -2.54
CA LYS A 99 -20.98 12.31 -2.29
C LYS A 99 -19.77 13.22 -2.13
N VAL A 100 -18.78 12.77 -1.37
CA VAL A 100 -17.55 13.54 -1.18
C VAL A 100 -16.83 13.72 -2.51
N MET A 101 -16.75 12.67 -3.30
CA MET A 101 -16.11 12.74 -4.61
C MET A 101 -16.85 13.68 -5.54
N GLN A 102 -18.18 13.64 -5.53
CA GLN A 102 -18.97 14.54 -6.35
C GLN A 102 -18.81 15.99 -5.93
N SER A 103 -18.75 16.25 -4.63
CA SER A 103 -18.52 17.60 -4.12
C SER A 103 -17.19 18.15 -4.59
N ALA A 104 -16.15 17.32 -4.59
CA ALA A 104 -14.83 17.74 -5.06
C ALA A 104 -14.87 18.09 -6.55
N ILE A 105 -15.57 17.28 -7.34
CA ILE A 105 -15.71 17.53 -8.77
C ILE A 105 -16.49 18.80 -9.03
N GLU A 106 -17.58 19.01 -8.31
CA GLU A 106 -18.39 20.20 -8.46
C GLU A 106 -17.63 21.47 -8.09
N THR A 107 -16.84 21.40 -7.04
CA THR A 107 -16.00 22.52 -6.62
C THR A 107 -15.00 22.87 -7.69
N SER A 108 -14.38 21.87 -8.29
CA SER A 108 -13.45 22.08 -9.39
C SER A 108 -14.13 22.70 -10.60
N GLY A 109 -15.34 22.23 -10.89
CA GLY A 109 -16.11 22.75 -12.02
C GLY A 109 -16.53 24.20 -11.82
N LYS A 110 -16.80 24.59 -10.60
CA LYS A 110 -17.27 25.94 -10.30
C LYS A 110 -16.17 26.98 -10.40
N GLU A 111 -14.94 26.56 -10.33
CA GLU A 111 -13.81 27.47 -10.41
C GLU A 111 -13.51 27.92 -11.84
N GLU A 112 -14.15 27.33 -12.77
CA GLU A 112 -14.03 27.76 -14.16
C GLU A 112 -14.97 28.97 -14.41
#